data_487cb3265a18eb0f240ea2995d253ee1
#
_entry.id   487cb3265a18eb0f240ea2995d253ee1
#
_cell.length_a   1.000
_cell.length_b   1.000
_cell.length_c   1.000
_cell.angle_alpha   90.00
_cell.angle_beta   90.00
_cell.angle_gamma   90.00
#
_symmetry.space_group_name_H-M   'P 1'
#
loop_
_entity.id
_entity.type
_entity.pdbx_description
1 polymer ?
#
loop_
_entity_poly.entity_id
_entity_poly.type
_entity_poly.pdbx_seq_one_letter_code
_entity_poly.pdbx_strand_id
1 'polypeptide(L)'
;MNHVNVEEVEEQPDTVISKFLVKSFTAFVLFDIGASHSYISRGFVDKYKLPTQALRSPMLVTSPGAEYMASLWCDRLPLRIGNYVFPSDLIVLESQGLDVILGMDWLSN
;
A
#
# COMPACT_ATOMS: atom_id res chain seq x y z
N MET A 1 11.99 6.93 -6.84
CA MET A 1 11.63 7.29 -5.46
C MET A 1 10.13 7.35 -5.28
N ASN A 2 9.67 6.89 -4.16
CA ASN A 2 8.24 6.86 -3.89
C ASN A 2 7.78 8.18 -3.31
N HIS A 3 6.89 8.82 -4.02
CA HIS A 3 6.20 9.99 -3.53
C HIS A 3 4.73 9.66 -3.50
N VAL A 4 4.19 9.50 -2.31
CA VAL A 4 2.77 9.26 -2.15
C VAL A 4 2.21 10.29 -1.20
N ASN A 5 1.26 11.04 -1.69
CA ASN A 5 0.52 11.98 -0.86
C ASN A 5 -0.96 11.74 -1.14
N VAL A 6 -1.63 11.17 -0.16
CA VAL A 6 -3.03 10.79 -0.31
C VAL A 6 -3.92 11.99 -0.62
N GLU A 7 -3.62 13.12 -0.02
CA GLU A 7 -4.43 14.32 -0.23
C GLU A 7 -4.30 14.87 -1.65
N GLU A 8 -3.10 14.74 -2.24
CA GLU A 8 -2.88 15.17 -3.63
C GLU A 8 -3.42 14.19 -4.63
N VAL A 9 -3.45 12.90 -4.26
CA VAL A 9 -3.84 11.82 -5.15
C VAL A 9 -5.27 12.02 -5.68
N GLU A 10 -6.17 12.46 -4.83
CA GLU A 10 -7.57 12.66 -5.25
C GLU A 10 -7.72 13.69 -6.36
N GLU A 11 -6.75 14.57 -6.51
CA GLU A 11 -6.78 15.62 -7.52
C GLU A 11 -6.07 15.24 -8.81
N GLN A 12 -5.45 14.07 -8.84
CA GLN A 12 -4.66 13.64 -9.99
C GLN A 12 -5.50 12.77 -10.92
N PRO A 13 -5.64 13.20 -12.20
CA PRO A 13 -6.55 12.50 -13.12
C PRO A 13 -6.05 11.12 -13.55
N ASP A 14 -4.76 10.81 -13.37
CA ASP A 14 -4.17 9.53 -13.76
C ASP A 14 -4.13 8.51 -12.64
N THR A 15 -4.69 8.82 -11.47
CA THR A 15 -4.77 7.87 -10.36
C THR A 15 -6.19 7.36 -10.20
N VAL A 16 -6.31 6.11 -9.77
CA VAL A 16 -7.60 5.45 -9.60
C VAL A 16 -7.67 4.88 -8.19
N ILE A 17 -8.77 5.18 -7.52
CA ILE A 17 -9.09 4.61 -6.22
C ILE A 17 -10.17 3.57 -6.41
N SER A 18 -9.92 2.35 -5.94
CA SER A 18 -10.83 1.22 -6.10
C SER A 18 -11.01 0.51 -4.78
N LYS A 19 -12.02 -0.36 -4.72
CA LYS A 19 -12.24 -1.21 -3.55
C LYS A 19 -11.89 -2.63 -3.92
N PHE A 20 -10.95 -3.22 -3.17
CA PHE A 20 -10.57 -4.62 -3.32
C PHE A 20 -10.68 -5.31 -1.98
N LEU A 21 -10.51 -6.62 -1.97
CA LEU A 21 -10.48 -7.40 -0.74
C LEU A 21 -9.05 -7.78 -0.40
N VAL A 22 -8.62 -7.41 0.79
CA VAL A 22 -7.38 -7.90 1.38
C VAL A 22 -7.77 -9.02 2.34
N LYS A 23 -7.42 -10.25 1.99
CA LYS A 23 -8.02 -11.45 2.57
C LYS A 23 -9.52 -11.43 2.31
N SER A 24 -10.34 -11.11 3.30
CA SER A 24 -11.77 -10.96 3.13
C SER A 24 -12.26 -9.57 3.55
N PHE A 25 -11.34 -8.65 3.76
CA PHE A 25 -11.66 -7.32 4.26
C PHE A 25 -11.60 -6.30 3.12
N THR A 26 -12.64 -5.48 3.01
CA THR A 26 -12.69 -4.44 1.97
C THR A 26 -11.62 -3.39 2.25
N ALA A 27 -10.82 -3.09 1.23
CA ALA A 27 -9.77 -2.09 1.30
C ALA A 27 -9.94 -1.07 0.17
N PHE A 28 -9.67 0.19 0.48
CA PHE A 28 -9.55 1.22 -0.55
C PHE A 28 -8.13 1.18 -1.09
N VAL A 29 -8.02 0.97 -2.39
CA VAL A 29 -6.75 0.75 -3.07
C VAL A 29 -6.52 1.83 -4.09
N LEU A 30 -5.33 2.42 -4.03
CA LEU A 30 -4.86 3.38 -5.02
C LEU A 30 -3.83 2.70 -5.91
N PHE A 31 -3.97 2.88 -7.22
CA PHE A 31 -2.93 2.51 -8.18
C PHE A 31 -2.08 3.74 -8.44
N ASP A 32 -0.79 3.65 -8.16
CA ASP A 32 0.12 4.78 -8.25
C ASP A 32 1.35 4.40 -9.05
N ILE A 33 1.39 4.84 -10.31
CA ILE A 33 2.54 4.57 -11.18
C ILE A 33 3.78 5.36 -10.78
N GLY A 34 3.64 6.37 -9.94
CA GLY A 34 4.77 7.12 -9.40
C GLY A 34 5.46 6.43 -8.23
N ALA A 35 4.83 5.41 -7.65
CA ALA A 35 5.42 4.68 -6.54
C ALA A 35 6.14 3.44 -7.06
N SER A 36 7.36 3.20 -6.58
CA SER A 36 8.13 2.02 -6.98
C SER A 36 7.81 0.79 -6.13
N HIS A 37 7.24 0.98 -4.96
CA HIS A 37 6.85 -0.08 -4.04
C HIS A 37 5.37 -0.01 -3.74
N SER A 38 4.85 -1.08 -3.13
CA SER A 38 3.45 -1.16 -2.73
C SER A 38 3.35 -1.13 -1.22
N TYR A 39 2.28 -0.52 -0.70
CA TYR A 39 2.16 -0.20 0.72
C TYR A 39 0.79 -0.55 1.26
N ILE A 40 0.74 -0.84 2.56
CA ILE A 40 -0.50 -1.01 3.30
C ILE A 40 -0.44 -0.12 4.55
N SER A 41 -1.56 0.48 4.91
CA SER A 41 -1.57 1.36 6.07
C SER A 41 -1.45 0.58 7.37
N ARG A 42 -0.76 1.18 8.35
CA ARG A 42 -0.63 0.59 9.68
C ARG A 42 -2.00 0.39 10.33
N GLY A 43 -2.90 1.35 10.13
CA GLY A 43 -4.24 1.25 10.69
C GLY A 43 -5.01 0.05 10.18
N PHE A 44 -4.89 -0.25 8.90
CA PHE A 44 -5.55 -1.42 8.32
C PHE A 44 -4.94 -2.72 8.87
N VAL A 45 -3.62 -2.78 8.95
CA VAL A 45 -2.90 -3.93 9.51
C VAL A 45 -3.33 -4.19 10.95
N ASP A 46 -3.40 -3.13 11.76
CA ASP A 46 -3.76 -3.27 13.17
C ASP A 46 -5.23 -3.64 13.35
N LYS A 47 -6.10 -3.05 12.55
CA LYS A 47 -7.54 -3.30 12.66
C LYS A 47 -7.88 -4.76 12.39
N TYR A 48 -7.24 -5.34 11.39
CA TYR A 48 -7.54 -6.72 10.99
C TYR A 48 -6.48 -7.71 11.43
N LYS A 49 -5.53 -7.27 12.23
CA LYS A 49 -4.48 -8.12 12.82
C LYS A 49 -3.75 -8.95 11.77
N LEU A 50 -3.34 -8.26 10.71
CA LEU A 50 -2.63 -8.92 9.63
C LEU A 50 -1.20 -9.25 10.06
N PRO A 51 -0.66 -10.41 9.66
CA PRO A 51 0.70 -10.77 10.03
C PRO A 51 1.72 -9.87 9.35
N THR A 52 2.75 -9.50 10.09
CA THR A 52 3.84 -8.66 9.57
C THR A 52 5.18 -9.30 9.88
N GLN A 53 6.18 -8.89 9.11
CA GLN A 53 7.57 -9.31 9.30
C GLN A 53 8.44 -8.06 9.34
N ALA A 54 9.60 -8.17 9.97
CA ALA A 54 10.56 -7.08 10.00
C ALA A 54 11.29 -7.00 8.66
N LEU A 55 11.44 -5.78 8.15
CA LEU A 55 12.34 -5.53 7.03
C LEU A 55 13.79 -5.75 7.48
N ARG A 56 14.63 -6.19 6.55
CA ARG A 56 16.07 -6.36 6.86
C ARG A 56 16.69 -5.06 7.34
N SER A 57 16.34 -3.98 6.66
CA SER A 57 16.77 -2.64 7.01
C SER A 57 15.58 -1.72 6.93
N PRO A 58 15.48 -0.75 7.84
CA PRO A 58 14.41 0.25 7.75
C PRO A 58 14.48 0.98 6.42
N MET A 59 13.32 1.32 5.87
CA MET A 59 13.20 2.00 4.60
C MET A 59 12.62 3.38 4.83
N LEU A 60 13.28 4.39 4.26
CA LEU A 60 12.76 5.75 4.30
C LEU A 60 11.83 5.97 3.12
N VAL A 61 10.59 6.31 3.40
CA VAL A 61 9.58 6.61 2.39
C VAL A 61 9.29 8.11 2.50
N THR A 62 9.52 8.83 1.42
CA THR A 62 9.30 10.27 1.39
C THR A 62 8.07 10.62 0.59
N SER A 63 7.32 11.59 1.07
CA SER A 63 6.20 12.17 0.36
C SER A 63 6.24 13.69 0.58
N PRO A 64 5.52 14.47 -0.24
CA PRO A 64 5.49 15.92 -0.02
C PRO A 64 5.03 16.24 1.40
N GLY A 65 5.89 16.94 2.16
CA GLY A 65 5.58 17.39 3.51
C GLY A 65 5.75 16.35 4.61
N ALA A 66 6.19 15.11 4.28
CA ALA A 66 6.35 14.10 5.31
C ALA A 66 7.37 13.04 4.92
N GLU A 67 7.97 12.44 5.93
CA GLU A 67 8.83 11.27 5.78
C GLU A 67 8.38 10.20 6.74
N TYR A 68 8.43 8.96 6.28
CA TYR A 68 8.04 7.80 7.07
C TYR A 68 9.18 6.80 7.10
N MET A 69 9.48 6.28 8.26
CA MET A 69 10.44 5.18 8.38
C MET A 69 9.65 3.89 8.48
N ALA A 70 9.73 3.06 7.44
CA ALA A 70 9.06 1.76 7.42
C ALA A 70 10.01 0.69 7.93
N SER A 71 9.51 -0.18 8.79
CA SER A 71 10.30 -1.28 9.36
C SER A 71 9.61 -2.63 9.26
N LEU A 72 8.36 -2.66 8.81
CA LEU A 72 7.54 -3.88 8.72
C LEU A 72 6.97 -4.03 7.33
N TRP A 73 6.70 -5.28 6.96
CA TRP A 73 6.03 -5.59 5.70
C TRP A 73 5.13 -6.81 5.87
N CYS A 74 4.16 -6.95 4.96
CA CYS A 74 3.28 -8.11 4.90
C CYS A 74 3.71 -8.96 3.72
N ASP A 75 3.97 -10.24 3.98
CA ASP A 75 4.47 -11.19 2.98
C ASP A 75 3.30 -11.88 2.32
N ARG A 76 3.22 -11.81 0.99
CA ARG A 76 2.27 -12.53 0.16
C ARG A 76 0.84 -12.44 0.67
N LEU A 77 0.44 -11.22 1.01
CA LEU A 77 -0.91 -10.97 1.48
C LEU A 77 -1.89 -11.13 0.32
N PRO A 78 -2.95 -11.95 0.47
CA PRO A 78 -3.89 -12.15 -0.63
C PRO A 78 -4.68 -10.89 -0.93
N LEU A 79 -4.55 -10.38 -2.13
CA LEU A 79 -5.30 -9.22 -2.62
C LEU A 79 -6.26 -9.73 -3.69
N ARG A 80 -7.56 -9.61 -3.41
CA ARG A 80 -8.57 -10.13 -4.31
C ARG A 80 -9.18 -9.02 -5.16
N ILE A 81 -9.12 -9.22 -6.46
CA ILE A 81 -9.68 -8.30 -7.45
C ILE A 81 -10.62 -9.14 -8.31
N GLY A 82 -11.93 -8.93 -8.17
CA GLY A 82 -12.92 -9.75 -8.85
C GLY A 82 -12.78 -11.21 -8.43
N ASN A 83 -12.51 -12.09 -9.40
CA ASN A 83 -12.35 -13.51 -9.16
C ASN A 83 -10.88 -13.94 -9.01
N TYR A 84 -9.96 -12.99 -9.05
CA TYR A 84 -8.53 -13.29 -9.03
C TYR A 84 -7.94 -12.91 -7.69
N VAL A 85 -7.04 -13.76 -7.17
CA VAL A 85 -6.31 -13.50 -5.95
C VAL A 85 -4.83 -13.37 -6.29
N PHE A 86 -4.24 -12.25 -5.90
CA PHE A 86 -2.84 -11.95 -6.14
C PHE A 86 -2.10 -11.89 -4.81
N PRO A 87 -1.12 -12.78 -4.56
CA PRO A 87 -0.28 -12.62 -3.37
C PRO A 87 0.57 -11.37 -3.54
N SER A 88 0.53 -10.50 -2.54
CA SER A 88 1.11 -9.17 -2.66
C SER A 88 2.00 -8.87 -1.46
N ASP A 89 3.22 -8.41 -1.73
CA ASP A 89 4.13 -7.96 -0.70
C ASP A 89 3.92 -6.47 -0.48
N LEU A 90 3.53 -6.10 0.72
CA LEU A 90 3.15 -4.73 1.03
C LEU A 90 3.94 -4.21 2.22
N ILE A 91 4.57 -3.05 2.04
CA ILE A 91 5.31 -2.39 3.11
C ILE A 91 4.32 -1.65 4.00
N VAL A 92 4.44 -1.81 5.31
CA VAL A 92 3.56 -1.15 6.26
C VAL A 92 3.96 0.31 6.41
N LEU A 93 3.04 1.21 6.18
CA LEU A 93 3.28 2.64 6.18
C LEU A 93 2.35 3.33 7.19
N GLU A 94 2.94 4.23 7.98
CA GLU A 94 2.18 5.07 8.91
C GLU A 94 1.50 6.21 8.12
N SER A 95 0.49 5.85 7.33
CA SER A 95 -0.27 6.82 6.56
C SER A 95 -1.74 6.70 6.88
N GLN A 96 -2.49 7.74 6.53
CA GLN A 96 -3.92 7.77 6.75
C GLN A 96 -4.63 8.00 5.43
N GLY A 97 -5.87 7.58 5.38
CA GLY A 97 -6.75 7.80 4.23
C GLY A 97 -6.95 6.57 3.38
N LEU A 98 -5.92 6.08 2.72
CA LEU A 98 -6.00 4.89 1.88
C LEU A 98 -5.47 3.67 2.62
N ASP A 99 -6.04 2.52 2.31
CA ASP A 99 -5.63 1.28 2.97
C ASP A 99 -4.45 0.63 2.27
N VAL A 100 -4.45 0.63 0.93
CA VAL A 100 -3.41 -0.01 0.12
C VAL A 100 -3.02 0.90 -1.03
N ILE A 101 -1.72 0.94 -1.32
CA ILE A 101 -1.18 1.64 -2.49
C ILE A 101 -0.38 0.63 -3.29
N LEU A 102 -0.78 0.43 -4.55
CA LEU A 102 -0.08 -0.49 -5.45
C LEU A 102 0.79 0.30 -6.39
N GLY A 103 2.08 0.09 -6.27
CA GLY A 103 3.09 0.77 -7.08
C GLY A 103 3.54 -0.07 -8.26
N MET A 104 4.63 0.36 -8.88
CA MET A 104 5.13 -0.27 -10.10
C MET A 104 5.66 -1.68 -9.87
N ASP A 105 6.12 -2.01 -8.68
CA ASP A 105 6.54 -3.36 -8.36
C ASP A 105 5.40 -4.37 -8.53
N TRP A 106 4.19 -3.96 -8.20
CA TRP A 106 2.99 -4.79 -8.35
C TRP A 106 2.43 -4.71 -9.78
N LEU A 107 2.37 -3.49 -10.33
CA LEU A 107 1.71 -3.24 -11.62
C LEU A 107 2.50 -3.81 -12.80
N SER A 108 3.81 -3.97 -12.67
CA SER A 108 4.65 -4.46 -13.75
C SER A 108 4.90 -5.97 -13.72
N ASN A 109 4.29 -6.66 -12.81
CA ASN A 109 4.41 -8.13 -12.74
C ASN A 109 3.37 -8.82 -13.59
#